data_071ba6ecbf8170ae5375f71e80c5808c
#
_entry.id   071ba6ecbf8170ae5375f71e80c5808c
#
_cell.length_a   1.000
_cell.length_b   1.000
_cell.length_c   1.000
_cell.angle_alpha   90.00
_cell.angle_beta   90.00
_cell.angle_gamma   90.00
#
_symmetry.space_group_name_H-M   'P 1'
#
loop_
_entity.id
_entity.type
_entity.pdbx_description
1 polymer ?
#
loop_
_entity_poly.entity_id
_entity_poly.type
_entity_poly.pdbx_seq_one_letter_code
_entity_poly.pdbx_strand_id
1 'polypeptide(L)'
;MPLHDHLFKSLFRTFLRDLLLLLDAKLASWLVPETAVEFRDKELIPDPPDGEGRIVDLLAAVPDPSGGPAVLVHVEIERRALQNIGSRLWDYSIHLRGHHPEPLLSLVVFLRGGSPGPTWAVHTEEAGGDEVARFRYLSLGLSRFPAENLLARPEPLAWGLAALAKTRGLGRARVKFEALQKIENAALSDREKLLLVNCVETYLPLKGRDAAEYASFVNALHSSENEAMQMTWADKIEAKGIAKGRKEGRKEGREEGREEGADVLRRALIRQLDQRFGQVPEPLQERLAAIRSFDKLSAIAGRILEVQSIEELGLGG
;
A
#
# COMPACT_ATOMS: atom_id res chain seq x y z
N MET A 1 4.84 -12.86 2.11
CA MET A 1 5.12 -11.70 1.27
C MET A 1 4.06 -10.61 1.29
N PRO A 2 2.80 -10.87 1.62
CA PRO A 2 1.73 -9.86 1.61
C PRO A 2 1.86 -8.74 2.65
N LEU A 3 2.50 -9.00 3.80
CA LEU A 3 2.47 -8.07 4.95
C LEU A 3 3.23 -6.75 4.72
N HIS A 4 4.34 -6.79 3.98
CA HIS A 4 5.15 -5.59 3.72
C HIS A 4 4.48 -4.63 2.75
N ASP A 5 3.88 -5.17 1.70
CA ASP A 5 3.18 -4.43 0.66
C ASP A 5 1.97 -3.67 1.25
N HIS A 6 1.15 -4.37 2.03
CA HIS A 6 -0.02 -3.79 2.68
C HIS A 6 0.33 -2.66 3.68
N LEU A 7 1.43 -2.79 4.43
CA LEU A 7 1.83 -1.77 5.39
C LEU A 7 2.18 -0.46 4.69
N PHE A 8 3.00 -0.50 3.62
CA PHE A 8 3.39 0.72 2.91
C PHE A 8 2.25 1.33 2.11
N LYS A 9 1.40 0.52 1.49
CA LYS A 9 0.18 1.02 0.84
C LYS A 9 -0.70 1.78 1.84
N SER A 10 -0.91 1.21 3.03
CA SER A 10 -1.67 1.86 4.09
C SER A 10 -1.00 3.13 4.62
N LEU A 11 0.33 3.10 4.82
CA LEU A 11 1.12 4.26 5.25
C LEU A 11 1.03 5.40 4.24
N PHE A 12 1.31 5.13 2.97
CA PHE A 12 1.34 6.18 1.96
C PHE A 12 -0.05 6.69 1.58
N ARG A 13 -1.08 5.84 1.72
CA ARG A 13 -2.47 6.28 1.59
C ARG A 13 -2.87 7.21 2.73
N THR A 14 -2.48 6.90 3.96
CA THR A 14 -2.81 7.72 5.14
C THR A 14 -2.00 9.01 5.17
N PHE A 15 -0.72 8.96 4.78
CA PHE A 15 0.23 10.07 4.87
C PHE A 15 0.70 10.54 3.48
N LEU A 16 -0.20 10.57 2.48
CA LEU A 16 0.17 10.96 1.11
C LEU A 16 0.77 12.37 1.06
N ARG A 17 0.20 13.31 1.83
CA ARG A 17 0.72 14.67 1.93
C ARG A 17 2.15 14.69 2.46
N ASP A 18 2.42 13.93 3.52
CA ASP A 18 3.76 13.83 4.11
C ASP A 18 4.76 13.22 3.13
N LEU A 19 4.33 12.20 2.36
CA LEU A 19 5.15 11.61 1.31
C LEU A 19 5.52 12.63 0.24
N LEU A 20 4.56 13.43 -0.21
CA LEU A 20 4.82 14.48 -1.20
C LEU A 20 5.73 15.59 -0.63
N LEU A 21 5.55 15.97 0.65
CA LEU A 21 6.44 16.89 1.36
C LEU A 21 7.88 16.38 1.45
N LEU A 22 8.06 15.08 1.68
CA LEU A 22 9.36 14.44 1.69
C LEU A 22 10.05 14.47 0.34
N LEU A 23 9.28 14.42 -0.75
CA LEU A 23 9.79 14.37 -2.12
C LEU A 23 10.05 15.77 -2.69
N ASP A 24 9.07 16.65 -2.62
CA ASP A 24 9.15 18.04 -3.08
C ASP A 24 8.06 18.88 -2.41
N ALA A 25 8.47 19.93 -1.72
CA ALA A 25 7.54 20.82 -1.00
C ALA A 25 6.50 21.47 -1.93
N LYS A 26 6.81 21.68 -3.22
CA LYS A 26 5.86 22.21 -4.20
C LYS A 26 4.72 21.22 -4.47
N LEU A 27 5.00 19.92 -4.48
CA LEU A 27 3.96 18.91 -4.69
C LEU A 27 2.98 18.85 -3.52
N ALA A 28 3.48 19.07 -2.32
CA ALA A 28 2.66 19.05 -1.11
C ALA A 28 1.71 20.26 -1.00
N SER A 29 1.99 21.34 -1.70
CA SER A 29 1.09 22.50 -1.76
C SER A 29 -0.25 22.17 -2.43
N TRP A 30 -0.33 21.08 -3.20
CA TRP A 30 -1.58 20.56 -3.77
C TRP A 30 -2.50 19.93 -2.74
N LEU A 31 -1.96 19.47 -1.62
CA LEU A 31 -2.70 18.80 -0.54
C LEU A 31 -2.80 19.71 0.69
N VAL A 32 -3.85 20.53 0.75
CA VAL A 32 -4.24 21.18 1.99
C VAL A 32 -5.05 20.20 2.86
N PRO A 33 -5.20 20.41 4.18
CA PRO A 33 -5.89 19.46 5.07
C PRO A 33 -7.28 19.04 4.60
N GLU A 34 -8.00 19.94 3.94
CA GLU A 34 -9.37 19.74 3.46
C GLU A 34 -9.43 19.13 2.04
N THR A 35 -8.28 18.87 1.42
CA THR A 35 -8.23 18.31 0.06
C THR A 35 -8.78 16.88 0.05
N ALA A 36 -9.89 16.69 -0.66
CA ALA A 36 -10.44 15.37 -0.90
C ALA A 36 -9.60 14.63 -1.95
N VAL A 37 -8.79 13.68 -1.50
CA VAL A 37 -8.00 12.80 -2.39
C VAL A 37 -8.85 11.60 -2.77
N GLU A 38 -9.02 11.38 -4.05
CA GLU A 38 -9.68 10.19 -4.59
C GLU A 38 -8.63 9.10 -4.85
N PHE A 39 -8.67 8.03 -4.06
CA PHE A 39 -7.83 6.87 -4.31
C PHE A 39 -8.52 5.96 -5.32
N ARG A 40 -7.83 5.68 -6.42
CA ARG A 40 -8.28 4.77 -7.46
C ARG A 40 -7.66 3.41 -7.21
N ASP A 41 -8.50 2.46 -6.79
CA ASP A 41 -8.02 1.13 -6.40
C ASP A 41 -7.80 0.23 -7.62
N LYS A 42 -6.67 -0.48 -7.61
CA LYS A 42 -6.40 -1.69 -8.40
C LYS A 42 -6.56 -1.54 -9.93
N GLU A 43 -5.90 -0.57 -10.51
CA GLU A 43 -5.71 -0.66 -11.96
C GLU A 43 -4.78 -1.81 -12.29
N LEU A 44 -5.35 -2.79 -12.99
CA LEU A 44 -4.62 -3.90 -13.54
C LEU A 44 -3.93 -3.42 -14.80
N ILE A 45 -2.60 -3.29 -14.76
CA ILE A 45 -1.81 -3.02 -15.95
C ILE A 45 -1.50 -4.38 -16.59
N PRO A 46 -1.94 -4.62 -17.83
CA PRO A 46 -1.57 -5.85 -18.53
C PRO A 46 -0.05 -5.90 -18.65
N ASP A 47 0.55 -6.96 -18.15
CA ASP A 47 1.97 -7.22 -18.39
C ASP A 47 2.20 -7.55 -19.88
N PRO A 48 3.31 -7.13 -20.49
CA PRO A 48 3.65 -7.56 -21.85
C PRO A 48 3.79 -9.09 -21.89
N PRO A 49 3.74 -9.74 -23.04
CA PRO A 49 3.13 -11.01 -23.45
C PRO A 49 3.24 -12.24 -22.54
N ASP A 50 3.84 -12.15 -21.38
CA ASP A 50 4.04 -13.26 -20.44
C ASP A 50 2.98 -13.38 -19.33
N GLY A 51 1.96 -12.54 -19.31
CA GLY A 51 0.60 -12.87 -18.84
C GLY A 51 0.24 -12.68 -17.37
N GLU A 52 1.06 -12.13 -16.49
CA GLU A 52 0.61 -11.77 -15.13
C GLU A 52 0.39 -10.24 -15.02
N GLY A 53 -0.87 -9.81 -15.04
CA GLY A 53 -1.20 -8.40 -14.86
C GLY A 53 -0.64 -7.85 -13.55
N ARG A 54 0.07 -6.72 -13.61
CA ARG A 54 0.60 -6.04 -12.42
C ARG A 54 -0.40 -5.03 -11.92
N ILE A 55 -0.56 -4.96 -10.61
CA ILE A 55 -1.42 -3.99 -9.94
C ILE A 55 -0.53 -2.83 -9.47
N VAL A 56 -0.94 -1.60 -9.80
CA VAL A 56 -0.33 -0.37 -9.27
C VAL A 56 -0.41 -0.36 -7.75
N ASP A 57 0.70 -0.01 -7.08
CA ASP A 57 0.74 -0.02 -5.62
C ASP A 57 -0.16 1.04 -4.99
N LEU A 58 -0.14 2.27 -5.53
CA LEU A 58 -1.04 3.34 -5.11
C LEU A 58 -1.28 4.31 -6.26
N LEU A 59 -2.55 4.61 -6.51
CA LEU A 59 -2.99 5.61 -7.47
C LEU A 59 -3.97 6.58 -6.79
N ALA A 60 -3.71 7.88 -6.89
CA ALA A 60 -4.51 8.91 -6.26
C ALA A 60 -4.72 10.10 -7.19
N ALA A 61 -5.96 10.52 -7.39
CA ALA A 61 -6.28 11.78 -8.02
C ALA A 61 -6.29 12.90 -6.96
N VAL A 62 -5.36 13.84 -7.13
CA VAL A 62 -5.17 14.98 -6.23
C VAL A 62 -5.69 16.23 -6.94
N PRO A 63 -6.71 16.91 -6.39
CA PRO A 63 -7.22 18.15 -6.98
C PRO A 63 -6.13 19.22 -7.09
N ASP A 64 -6.15 19.96 -8.20
CA ASP A 64 -5.30 21.15 -8.34
C ASP A 64 -5.89 22.31 -7.55
N PRO A 65 -5.18 22.87 -6.56
CA PRO A 65 -5.67 23.98 -5.75
C PRO A 65 -5.91 25.28 -6.54
N SER A 66 -5.33 25.38 -7.74
CA SER A 66 -5.58 26.52 -8.67
C SER A 66 -6.87 26.39 -9.48
N GLY A 67 -7.63 25.29 -9.29
CA GLY A 67 -8.84 24.99 -10.08
C GLY A 67 -8.58 24.38 -11.44
N GLY A 68 -7.33 23.96 -11.71
CA GLY A 68 -6.97 23.16 -12.87
C GLY A 68 -7.45 21.70 -12.77
N PRO A 69 -7.13 20.85 -13.74
CA PRO A 69 -7.43 19.43 -13.69
C PRO A 69 -6.66 18.78 -12.52
N ALA A 70 -7.28 17.78 -11.88
CA ALA A 70 -6.61 16.98 -10.88
C ALA A 70 -5.32 16.36 -11.44
N VAL A 71 -4.34 16.12 -10.57
CA VAL A 71 -3.10 15.42 -10.93
C VAL A 71 -3.19 13.99 -10.43
N LEU A 72 -2.95 13.04 -11.31
CA LEU A 72 -2.89 11.63 -10.98
C LEU A 72 -1.50 11.32 -10.40
N VAL A 73 -1.46 10.96 -9.13
CA VAL A 73 -0.23 10.57 -8.42
C VAL A 73 -0.14 9.05 -8.40
N HIS A 74 0.87 8.51 -9.08
CA HIS A 74 1.18 7.09 -9.12
C HIS A 74 2.40 6.82 -8.25
N VAL A 75 2.27 5.92 -7.27
CA VAL A 75 3.34 5.53 -6.34
C VAL A 75 3.65 4.06 -6.50
N GLU A 76 4.92 3.75 -6.79
CA GLU A 76 5.46 2.38 -6.76
C GLU A 76 6.36 2.18 -5.54
N ILE A 77 6.25 1.02 -4.91
CA ILE A 77 7.00 0.66 -3.69
C ILE A 77 7.88 -0.53 -3.99
N GLU A 78 9.18 -0.29 -4.05
CA GLU A 78 10.14 -1.31 -4.41
C GLU A 78 11.02 -1.73 -3.24
N ARG A 79 11.14 -3.03 -3.03
CA ARG A 79 12.01 -3.57 -1.97
C ARG A 79 13.47 -3.24 -2.20
N ARG A 80 13.91 -3.14 -3.45
CA ARG A 80 15.29 -2.82 -3.86
C ARG A 80 15.28 -1.96 -5.10
N ALA A 81 16.33 -1.17 -5.28
CA ALA A 81 16.54 -0.44 -6.52
C ALA A 81 16.69 -1.41 -7.71
N LEU A 82 15.93 -1.12 -8.77
CA LEU A 82 15.91 -1.88 -10.01
C LEU A 82 16.51 -1.04 -11.14
N GLN A 83 17.30 -1.68 -12.02
CA GLN A 83 17.90 -0.99 -13.16
C GLN A 83 16.88 -0.57 -14.20
N ASN A 84 15.82 -1.38 -14.41
CA ASN A 84 14.76 -1.16 -15.38
C ASN A 84 13.54 -0.42 -14.82
N ILE A 85 13.63 0.20 -13.64
CA ILE A 85 12.47 0.87 -13.03
C ILE A 85 11.93 2.00 -13.89
N GLY A 86 12.81 2.75 -14.57
CA GLY A 86 12.40 3.83 -15.44
C GLY A 86 11.55 3.37 -16.63
N SER A 87 11.98 2.30 -17.31
CA SER A 87 11.19 1.67 -18.38
C SER A 87 9.84 1.18 -17.87
N ARG A 88 9.82 0.48 -16.74
CA ARG A 88 8.58 -0.03 -16.16
C ARG A 88 7.60 1.08 -15.77
N LEU A 89 8.09 2.16 -15.17
CA LEU A 89 7.24 3.33 -14.86
C LEU A 89 6.77 4.04 -16.12
N TRP A 90 7.58 4.03 -17.19
CA TRP A 90 7.19 4.53 -18.50
C TRP A 90 6.02 3.73 -19.09
N ASP A 91 6.12 2.39 -19.11
CA ASP A 91 5.05 1.49 -19.55
C ASP A 91 3.75 1.73 -18.76
N TYR A 92 3.86 1.84 -17.44
CA TYR A 92 2.72 2.19 -16.58
C TYR A 92 2.14 3.55 -16.94
N SER A 93 2.99 4.54 -17.22
CA SER A 93 2.52 5.88 -17.58
C SER A 93 1.73 5.90 -18.88
N ILE A 94 2.14 5.12 -19.88
CA ILE A 94 1.42 4.98 -21.15
C ILE A 94 0.04 4.39 -20.91
N HIS A 95 -0.04 3.29 -20.15
CA HIS A 95 -1.30 2.64 -19.83
C HIS A 95 -2.24 3.57 -19.04
N LEU A 96 -1.75 4.16 -17.96
CA LEU A 96 -2.55 5.06 -17.12
C LEU A 96 -3.08 6.27 -17.92
N ARG A 97 -2.26 6.88 -18.76
CA ARG A 97 -2.66 8.01 -19.60
C ARG A 97 -3.66 7.63 -20.69
N GLY A 98 -3.71 6.35 -21.08
CA GLY A 98 -4.74 5.83 -21.99
C GLY A 98 -6.12 5.76 -21.37
N HIS A 99 -6.21 5.67 -20.03
CA HIS A 99 -7.45 5.53 -19.27
C HIS A 99 -7.81 6.78 -18.45
N HIS A 100 -6.83 7.65 -18.17
CA HIS A 100 -6.97 8.84 -17.35
C HIS A 100 -6.50 10.08 -18.09
N PRO A 101 -7.36 11.11 -18.23
CA PRO A 101 -6.99 12.35 -18.91
C PRO A 101 -6.13 13.28 -18.07
N GLU A 102 -6.02 13.04 -16.75
CA GLU A 102 -5.29 13.88 -15.81
C GLU A 102 -3.78 13.83 -16.05
N PRO A 103 -3.05 14.93 -15.82
CA PRO A 103 -1.59 14.92 -15.76
C PRO A 103 -1.09 13.87 -14.76
N LEU A 104 -0.09 13.06 -15.15
CA LEU A 104 0.45 11.98 -14.32
C LEU A 104 1.78 12.38 -13.68
N LEU A 105 1.87 12.23 -12.38
CA LEU A 105 3.11 12.28 -11.58
C LEU A 105 3.44 10.87 -11.10
N SER A 106 4.50 10.25 -11.64
CA SER A 106 4.99 8.96 -11.16
C SER A 106 6.14 9.14 -10.18
N LEU A 107 6.09 8.33 -9.12
CA LEU A 107 7.15 8.29 -8.11
C LEU A 107 7.42 6.85 -7.66
N VAL A 108 8.67 6.56 -7.28
CA VAL A 108 9.10 5.29 -6.75
C VAL A 108 9.81 5.47 -5.41
N VAL A 109 9.43 4.64 -4.44
CA VAL A 109 10.08 4.56 -3.13
C VAL A 109 10.82 3.23 -3.02
N PHE A 110 12.15 3.29 -2.92
CA PHE A 110 12.99 2.12 -2.68
C PHE A 110 13.23 1.94 -1.19
N LEU A 111 12.82 0.79 -0.65
CA LEU A 111 13.10 0.44 0.75
C LEU A 111 14.59 0.19 0.97
N ARG A 112 15.28 -0.33 -0.05
CA ARG A 112 16.75 -0.54 -0.06
C ARG A 112 17.37 -0.08 -1.37
N GLY A 113 18.49 0.62 -1.27
CA GLY A 113 19.18 1.21 -2.44
C GLY A 113 18.53 2.51 -2.88
N GLY A 114 18.63 2.83 -4.16
CA GLY A 114 18.13 4.09 -4.73
C GLY A 114 18.99 5.32 -4.40
N SER A 115 18.49 6.50 -4.69
CA SER A 115 19.15 7.77 -4.42
C SER A 115 19.16 8.09 -2.93
N PRO A 116 20.20 8.78 -2.39
CA PRO A 116 20.29 9.13 -0.98
C PRO A 116 19.39 10.33 -0.60
N GLY A 117 18.30 10.53 -1.27
CA GLY A 117 17.31 11.59 -1.08
C GLY A 117 16.37 11.68 -2.27
N PRO A 118 15.37 12.56 -2.21
CA PRO A 118 14.46 12.80 -3.32
C PRO A 118 15.24 13.27 -4.55
N THR A 119 14.99 12.63 -5.69
CA THR A 119 15.70 12.92 -6.93
C THR A 119 14.75 12.78 -8.11
N TRP A 120 14.74 13.76 -9.02
CA TRP A 120 14.14 13.61 -10.33
C TRP A 120 15.02 12.72 -11.20
N ALA A 121 14.50 11.57 -11.57
CA ALA A 121 15.13 10.64 -12.50
C ALA A 121 14.49 10.77 -13.88
N VAL A 122 15.22 10.32 -14.90
CA VAL A 122 14.79 10.39 -16.29
C VAL A 122 14.95 9.01 -16.92
N HIS A 123 13.92 8.58 -17.64
CA HIS A 123 13.99 7.49 -18.61
C HIS A 123 13.90 8.09 -20.02
N THR A 124 14.77 7.66 -20.90
CA THR A 124 14.80 8.09 -22.31
C THR A 124 14.77 6.89 -23.24
N GLU A 125 14.10 7.04 -24.37
CA GLU A 125 14.15 6.08 -25.46
C GLU A 125 14.85 6.75 -26.65
N GLU A 126 15.69 5.98 -27.35
CA GLU A 126 16.46 6.45 -28.49
C GLU A 126 16.12 5.63 -29.75
N ALA A 127 16.02 6.31 -30.88
CA ALA A 127 15.88 5.67 -32.17
C ALA A 127 16.78 6.38 -33.17
N GLY A 128 17.65 5.62 -33.86
CA GLY A 128 18.59 6.17 -34.84
C GLY A 128 19.67 7.10 -34.26
N GLY A 129 19.90 7.08 -32.94
CA GLY A 129 20.81 7.98 -32.22
C GLY A 129 20.18 9.25 -31.67
N ASP A 130 18.89 9.48 -31.94
CA ASP A 130 18.12 10.61 -31.42
C ASP A 130 17.22 10.19 -30.28
N GLU A 131 17.04 11.07 -29.25
CA GLU A 131 16.08 10.89 -28.20
C GLU A 131 14.65 11.07 -28.75
N VAL A 132 13.85 9.99 -28.73
CA VAL A 132 12.47 9.97 -29.23
C VAL A 132 11.43 10.02 -28.13
N ALA A 133 11.79 9.69 -26.90
CA ALA A 133 10.91 9.85 -25.75
C ALA A 133 11.71 10.20 -24.50
N ARG A 134 11.08 11.00 -23.62
CA ARG A 134 11.62 11.41 -22.31
C ARG A 134 10.54 11.37 -21.25
N PHE A 135 10.78 10.59 -20.21
CA PHE A 135 9.87 10.45 -19.08
C PHE A 135 10.60 10.78 -17.78
N ARG A 136 10.00 11.67 -16.97
CA ARG A 136 10.54 12.07 -15.67
C ARG A 136 9.70 11.49 -14.56
N TYR A 137 10.36 10.99 -13.53
CA TYR A 137 9.73 10.47 -12.31
C TYR A 137 10.52 10.84 -11.07
N LEU A 138 9.86 10.85 -9.92
CA LEU A 138 10.53 11.06 -8.63
C LEU A 138 11.01 9.72 -8.07
N SER A 139 12.20 9.72 -7.47
CA SER A 139 12.81 8.55 -6.84
C SER A 139 13.29 8.89 -5.44
N LEU A 140 13.01 8.00 -4.48
CA LEU A 140 13.46 8.11 -3.10
C LEU A 140 14.03 6.78 -2.61
N GLY A 141 15.30 6.78 -2.18
CA GLY A 141 15.95 5.59 -1.59
C GLY A 141 16.07 5.71 -0.08
N LEU A 142 15.17 5.09 0.68
CA LEU A 142 15.09 5.23 2.14
C LEU A 142 16.36 4.78 2.86
N SER A 143 16.92 3.61 2.50
CA SER A 143 18.09 3.06 3.20
C SER A 143 19.39 3.86 3.04
N ARG A 144 19.42 4.82 2.15
CA ARG A 144 20.55 5.72 1.93
C ARG A 144 20.32 7.11 2.53
N PHE A 145 19.09 7.42 2.90
CA PHE A 145 18.75 8.68 3.54
C PHE A 145 19.24 8.67 4.99
N PRO A 146 19.89 9.72 5.53
CA PRO A 146 20.26 9.76 6.93
C PRO A 146 19.02 9.77 7.83
N ALA A 147 18.99 8.91 8.86
CA ALA A 147 17.85 8.82 9.78
C ALA A 147 17.62 10.13 10.54
N GLU A 148 18.70 10.81 10.91
CA GLU A 148 18.66 12.12 11.58
C GLU A 148 17.91 13.18 10.77
N ASN A 149 18.06 13.16 9.43
CA ASN A 149 17.34 14.08 8.55
C ASN A 149 15.82 13.80 8.53
N LEU A 150 15.43 12.54 8.61
CA LEU A 150 14.01 12.16 8.69
C LEU A 150 13.43 12.50 10.07
N LEU A 151 14.18 12.24 11.14
CA LEU A 151 13.75 12.56 12.50
C LEU A 151 13.65 14.08 12.75
N ALA A 152 14.45 14.90 12.05
CA ALA A 152 14.38 16.35 12.14
C ALA A 152 13.15 16.97 11.44
N ARG A 153 12.47 16.21 10.60
CA ARG A 153 11.30 16.71 9.87
C ARG A 153 10.07 16.81 10.76
N PRO A 154 9.16 17.75 10.48
CA PRO A 154 7.89 17.86 11.22
C PRO A 154 6.86 16.79 10.81
N GLU A 155 6.99 16.20 9.62
CA GLU A 155 6.01 15.27 9.08
C GLU A 155 6.08 13.90 9.77
N PRO A 156 4.98 13.38 10.32
CA PRO A 156 4.94 12.11 11.04
C PRO A 156 5.41 10.90 10.24
N LEU A 157 5.11 10.85 8.93
CA LEU A 157 5.59 9.78 8.06
C LEU A 157 7.12 9.65 8.09
N ALA A 158 7.83 10.77 8.15
CA ALA A 158 9.30 10.78 8.17
C ALA A 158 9.84 10.02 9.38
N TRP A 159 9.20 10.14 10.56
CA TRP A 159 9.63 9.44 11.77
C TRP A 159 9.47 7.92 11.64
N GLY A 160 8.35 7.46 11.07
CA GLY A 160 8.16 6.04 10.77
C GLY A 160 9.17 5.50 9.77
N LEU A 161 9.45 6.27 8.70
CA LEU A 161 10.41 5.90 7.66
C LEU A 161 11.88 5.96 8.12
N ALA A 162 12.20 6.68 9.20
CA ALA A 162 13.54 6.70 9.80
C ALA A 162 14.03 5.30 10.20
N ALA A 163 13.09 4.36 10.46
CA ALA A 163 13.40 2.96 10.74
C ALA A 163 14.06 2.21 9.58
N LEU A 164 13.86 2.66 8.33
CA LEU A 164 14.46 2.09 7.13
C LEU A 164 15.74 2.83 6.70
N ALA A 165 15.98 3.98 7.30
CA ALA A 165 17.05 4.90 6.92
C ALA A 165 18.42 4.46 7.43
N LYS A 166 19.46 5.18 7.00
CA LYS A 166 20.84 4.95 7.45
C LYS A 166 21.01 5.50 8.87
N THR A 167 21.28 4.60 9.83
CA THR A 167 21.35 4.93 11.27
C THR A 167 22.76 5.20 11.80
N ARG A 168 23.80 5.32 10.94
CA ARG A 168 25.20 5.37 11.37
C ARG A 168 25.55 6.57 12.25
N GLY A 169 24.84 7.71 12.11
CA GLY A 169 25.09 8.91 12.92
C GLY A 169 24.61 8.74 14.36
N LEU A 170 23.34 8.33 14.52
CA LEU A 170 22.68 8.27 15.84
C LEU A 170 22.76 6.90 16.51
N GLY A 171 22.96 5.82 15.74
CA GLY A 171 22.77 4.45 16.22
C GLY A 171 21.30 3.98 16.16
N ARG A 172 21.11 2.67 16.09
CA ARG A 172 19.78 2.05 15.89
C ARG A 172 18.85 2.27 17.09
N ALA A 173 19.38 2.12 18.30
CA ALA A 173 18.65 2.30 19.56
C ALA A 173 18.08 3.72 19.66
N ARG A 174 18.91 4.72 19.38
CA ARG A 174 18.55 6.14 19.45
C ARG A 174 17.51 6.51 18.40
N VAL A 175 17.69 6.06 17.15
CA VAL A 175 16.72 6.29 16.06
C VAL A 175 15.36 5.71 16.42
N LYS A 176 15.30 4.47 16.94
CA LYS A 176 14.05 3.86 17.38
C LYS A 176 13.39 4.65 18.50
N PHE A 177 14.16 5.00 19.51
CA PHE A 177 13.65 5.75 20.67
C PHE A 177 13.07 7.11 20.26
N GLU A 178 13.80 7.91 19.49
CA GLU A 178 13.33 9.22 19.06
C GLU A 178 12.13 9.14 18.11
N ALA A 179 12.10 8.16 17.19
CA ALA A 179 10.97 7.95 16.31
C ALA A 179 9.69 7.65 17.11
N LEU A 180 9.75 6.67 18.02
CA LEU A 180 8.61 6.29 18.83
C LEU A 180 8.16 7.41 19.77
N GLN A 181 9.09 8.15 20.39
CA GLN A 181 8.78 9.29 21.24
C GLN A 181 8.06 10.41 20.47
N LYS A 182 8.52 10.71 19.25
CA LYS A 182 7.86 11.71 18.40
C LYS A 182 6.46 11.28 17.98
N ILE A 183 6.29 10.02 17.58
CA ILE A 183 4.99 9.44 17.20
C ILE A 183 4.02 9.51 18.38
N GLU A 184 4.49 9.19 19.60
CA GLU A 184 3.68 9.25 20.82
C GLU A 184 3.15 10.64 21.08
N ASN A 185 4.03 11.63 21.07
CA ASN A 185 3.71 13.01 21.41
C ASN A 185 2.98 13.77 20.30
N ALA A 186 2.79 13.15 19.14
CA ALA A 186 2.12 13.78 18.01
C ALA A 186 0.60 13.80 18.18
N ALA A 187 -0.03 14.86 17.69
CA ALA A 187 -1.48 15.00 17.60
C ALA A 187 -2.04 14.16 16.44
N LEU A 188 -1.91 12.83 16.55
CA LEU A 188 -2.35 11.84 15.57
C LEU A 188 -3.44 10.95 16.17
N SER A 189 -4.31 10.42 15.33
CA SER A 189 -5.26 9.38 15.73
C SER A 189 -4.53 8.08 16.11
N ASP A 190 -5.18 7.23 16.94
CA ASP A 190 -4.62 5.92 17.31
C ASP A 190 -4.25 5.05 16.09
N ARG A 191 -5.02 5.14 15.01
CA ARG A 191 -4.77 4.42 13.77
C ARG A 191 -3.49 4.89 13.08
N GLU A 192 -3.29 6.18 12.98
CA GLU A 192 -2.10 6.77 12.38
C GLU A 192 -0.85 6.43 13.19
N LYS A 193 -0.92 6.57 14.52
CA LYS A 193 0.15 6.17 15.43
C LYS A 193 0.49 4.69 15.25
N LEU A 194 -0.51 3.82 15.21
CA LEU A 194 -0.33 2.39 15.03
C LEU A 194 0.39 2.04 13.72
N LEU A 195 0.04 2.68 12.61
CA LEU A 195 0.70 2.45 11.32
C LEU A 195 2.19 2.82 11.38
N LEU A 196 2.51 3.97 11.97
CA LEU A 196 3.90 4.44 12.12
C LEU A 196 4.71 3.55 13.06
N VAL A 197 4.14 3.17 14.20
CA VAL A 197 4.78 2.25 15.16
C VAL A 197 5.04 0.89 14.52
N ASN A 198 4.07 0.33 13.80
CA ASN A 198 4.25 -0.93 13.07
C ASN A 198 5.39 -0.84 12.05
N CYS A 199 5.56 0.30 11.39
CA CYS A 199 6.69 0.52 10.50
C CYS A 199 8.01 0.48 11.28
N VAL A 200 8.11 1.21 12.40
CA VAL A 200 9.31 1.24 13.24
C VAL A 200 9.64 -0.15 13.79
N GLU A 201 8.67 -0.86 14.35
CA GLU A 201 8.87 -2.19 14.93
C GLU A 201 9.29 -3.22 13.88
N THR A 202 8.67 -3.19 12.70
CA THR A 202 8.95 -4.14 11.63
C THR A 202 10.35 -3.95 11.01
N TYR A 203 10.77 -2.70 10.80
CA TYR A 203 11.98 -2.40 10.03
C TYR A 203 13.20 -2.07 10.88
N LEU A 204 13.01 -1.77 12.17
CA LEU A 204 14.10 -1.51 13.11
C LEU A 204 14.01 -2.43 14.36
N PRO A 205 14.00 -3.78 14.18
CA PRO A 205 14.09 -4.70 15.31
C PRO A 205 15.47 -4.55 15.96
N LEU A 206 15.49 -4.41 17.29
CA LEU A 206 16.72 -4.29 18.08
C LEU A 206 17.08 -5.63 18.73
N LYS A 207 18.38 -5.94 18.80
CA LYS A 207 18.92 -7.14 19.44
C LYS A 207 20.21 -6.81 20.17
N GLY A 208 20.54 -7.61 21.18
CA GLY A 208 21.80 -7.53 21.91
C GLY A 208 22.05 -6.13 22.47
N ARG A 209 23.20 -5.53 22.13
CA ARG A 209 23.62 -4.22 22.61
C ARG A 209 22.62 -3.10 22.30
N ASP A 210 22.08 -3.07 21.07
CA ASP A 210 21.12 -2.04 20.70
C ASP A 210 19.83 -2.12 21.53
N ALA A 211 19.38 -3.34 21.88
CA ALA A 211 18.20 -3.53 22.71
C ALA A 211 18.46 -3.05 24.17
N ALA A 212 19.65 -3.35 24.71
CA ALA A 212 20.04 -2.89 26.05
C ALA A 212 20.18 -1.34 26.10
N GLU A 213 20.74 -0.75 25.06
CA GLU A 213 20.86 0.71 24.94
C GLU A 213 19.47 1.37 24.83
N TYR A 214 18.56 0.81 24.04
CA TYR A 214 17.18 1.29 23.94
C TYR A 214 16.47 1.23 25.30
N ALA A 215 16.61 0.11 26.03
CA ALA A 215 16.05 -0.02 27.37
C ALA A 215 16.59 1.04 28.33
N SER A 216 17.87 1.43 28.22
CA SER A 216 18.44 2.50 29.03
C SER A 216 17.82 3.88 28.75
N PHE A 217 17.50 4.19 27.49
CA PHE A 217 16.78 5.41 27.13
C PHE A 217 15.37 5.44 27.68
N VAL A 218 14.67 4.31 27.57
CA VAL A 218 13.31 4.15 28.12
C VAL A 218 13.34 4.34 29.65
N ASN A 219 14.26 3.69 30.36
CA ASN A 219 14.39 3.80 31.81
C ASN A 219 14.76 5.25 32.25
N ALA A 220 15.61 5.93 31.51
CA ALA A 220 15.97 7.32 31.79
C ALA A 220 14.77 8.28 31.63
N LEU A 221 13.90 8.02 30.68
CA LEU A 221 12.64 8.78 30.52
C LEU A 221 11.72 8.51 31.71
N HIS A 222 11.67 7.28 32.20
CA HIS A 222 10.84 6.85 33.33
C HIS A 222 11.27 7.44 34.68
N SER A 223 12.56 7.65 34.86
CA SER A 223 13.05 8.26 36.11
C SER A 223 12.74 9.76 36.23
N SER A 224 12.32 10.40 35.14
CA SER A 224 11.99 11.82 35.10
C SER A 224 10.49 12.16 35.20
N GLU A 225 9.60 11.16 35.02
CA GLU A 225 8.15 11.33 35.05
C GLU A 225 7.47 10.16 35.78
N ASN A 226 6.49 10.45 36.65
CA ASN A 226 5.81 9.53 37.57
C ASN A 226 5.53 8.11 37.04
N GLU A 227 5.95 7.10 37.82
CA GLU A 227 5.95 5.65 37.54
C GLU A 227 4.63 5.01 37.13
N ALA A 228 3.50 5.63 37.36
CA ALA A 228 2.18 5.01 37.19
C ALA A 228 1.64 5.02 35.75
N MET A 229 2.21 5.84 34.83
CA MET A 229 1.64 6.06 33.49
C MET A 229 2.33 5.29 32.36
N GLN A 230 3.42 4.62 32.64
CA GLN A 230 4.45 4.33 31.62
C GLN A 230 4.64 2.88 31.21
N MET A 231 4.25 1.91 32.02
CA MET A 231 4.30 0.48 31.64
C MET A 231 3.32 0.10 30.52
N THR A 232 2.56 1.08 30.07
CA THR A 232 1.30 0.78 29.41
C THR A 232 1.25 1.14 27.94
N TRP A 233 2.20 1.94 27.42
CA TRP A 233 2.00 2.44 26.05
C TRP A 233 2.60 1.51 25.00
N ALA A 234 3.85 1.10 25.10
CA ALA A 234 4.42 0.07 24.21
C ALA A 234 3.63 -1.24 24.33
N ASP A 235 3.34 -1.66 25.56
CA ASP A 235 2.53 -2.84 25.84
C ASP A 235 1.07 -2.67 25.45
N LYS A 236 0.47 -1.49 25.60
CA LYS A 236 -0.91 -1.20 25.14
C LYS A 236 -1.01 -1.08 23.63
N ILE A 237 -0.01 -0.50 22.96
CA ILE A 237 0.03 -0.46 21.48
C ILE A 237 0.31 -1.85 20.95
N GLU A 238 1.25 -2.59 21.52
CA GLU A 238 1.52 -3.95 21.11
C GLU A 238 0.28 -4.84 21.33
N ALA A 239 -0.34 -4.81 22.50
CA ALA A 239 -1.55 -5.57 22.79
C ALA A 239 -2.77 -5.11 21.94
N LYS A 240 -2.99 -3.80 21.79
CA LYS A 240 -4.05 -3.25 20.92
C LYS A 240 -3.74 -3.44 19.43
N GLY A 241 -2.48 -3.29 19.02
CA GLY A 241 -2.04 -3.51 17.65
C GLY A 241 -2.17 -4.96 17.23
N ILE A 242 -1.74 -5.90 18.08
CA ILE A 242 -1.89 -7.34 17.86
C ILE A 242 -3.37 -7.74 17.85
N ALA A 243 -4.16 -7.24 18.82
CA ALA A 243 -5.60 -7.55 18.88
C ALA A 243 -6.38 -6.98 17.68
N LYS A 244 -6.06 -5.75 17.26
CA LYS A 244 -6.72 -5.07 16.14
C LYS A 244 -6.23 -5.61 14.79
N GLY A 245 -4.95 -5.81 14.60
CA GLY A 245 -4.37 -6.43 13.41
C GLY A 245 -4.84 -7.89 13.24
N ARG A 246 -5.01 -8.66 14.34
CA ARG A 246 -5.66 -9.98 14.30
C ARG A 246 -7.13 -9.90 13.90
N LYS A 247 -7.85 -8.89 14.36
CA LYS A 247 -9.28 -8.72 14.06
C LYS A 247 -9.50 -8.23 12.63
N GLU A 248 -8.69 -7.29 12.16
CA GLU A 248 -8.73 -6.76 10.79
C GLU A 248 -8.22 -7.80 9.78
N GLY A 249 -7.08 -8.42 10.02
CA GLY A 249 -6.56 -9.50 9.15
C GLY A 249 -7.46 -10.75 9.13
N ARG A 250 -8.21 -11.03 10.24
CA ARG A 250 -9.24 -12.06 10.24
C ARG A 250 -10.48 -11.66 9.42
N LYS A 251 -10.83 -10.38 9.41
CA LYS A 251 -11.96 -9.86 8.63
C LYS A 251 -11.60 -9.82 7.15
N GLU A 252 -10.44 -9.26 6.81
CA GLU A 252 -9.92 -9.19 5.44
C GLU A 252 -9.69 -10.59 4.84
N GLY A 253 -8.99 -11.47 5.55
CA GLY A 253 -8.78 -12.86 5.09
C GLY A 253 -10.07 -13.68 5.00
N ARG A 254 -11.12 -13.29 5.74
CA ARG A 254 -12.45 -13.91 5.63
C ARG A 254 -13.24 -13.36 4.43
N GLU A 255 -13.07 -12.09 4.10
CA GLU A 255 -13.65 -11.45 2.92
C GLU A 255 -12.94 -11.92 1.64
N GLU A 256 -11.61 -11.93 1.62
CA GLU A 256 -10.81 -12.49 0.52
C GLU A 256 -11.10 -13.97 0.29
N GLY A 257 -11.11 -14.79 1.36
CA GLY A 257 -11.45 -16.22 1.25
C GLY A 257 -12.89 -16.49 0.81
N ARG A 258 -13.83 -15.56 1.08
CA ARG A 258 -15.20 -15.65 0.54
C ARG A 258 -15.26 -15.27 -0.93
N GLU A 259 -14.50 -14.29 -1.37
CA GLU A 259 -14.42 -13.91 -2.80
C GLU A 259 -13.75 -15.00 -3.63
N GLU A 260 -12.61 -15.52 -3.17
CA GLU A 260 -11.93 -16.66 -3.83
C GLU A 260 -12.80 -17.90 -3.85
N GLY A 261 -13.46 -18.22 -2.72
CA GLY A 261 -14.42 -19.32 -2.62
C GLY A 261 -15.62 -19.17 -3.55
N ALA A 262 -16.13 -17.95 -3.72
CA ALA A 262 -17.21 -17.66 -4.67
C ALA A 262 -16.77 -17.92 -6.13
N ASP A 263 -15.53 -17.54 -6.48
CA ASP A 263 -14.99 -17.77 -7.83
C ASP A 263 -14.76 -19.24 -8.14
N VAL A 264 -14.27 -20.00 -7.18
CA VAL A 264 -14.10 -21.45 -7.31
C VAL A 264 -15.46 -22.14 -7.45
N LEU A 265 -16.42 -21.76 -6.62
CA LEU A 265 -17.78 -22.34 -6.63
C LEU A 265 -18.51 -22.00 -7.93
N ARG A 266 -18.38 -20.79 -8.45
CA ARG A 266 -18.96 -20.37 -9.74
C ARG A 266 -18.46 -21.23 -10.89
N ARG A 267 -17.15 -21.47 -10.96
CA ARG A 267 -16.56 -22.36 -11.98
C ARG A 267 -17.02 -23.80 -11.84
N ALA A 268 -17.19 -24.27 -10.61
CA ALA A 268 -17.70 -25.61 -10.34
C ALA A 268 -19.16 -25.74 -10.75
N LEU A 269 -20.00 -24.74 -10.46
CA LEU A 269 -21.41 -24.67 -10.84
C LEU A 269 -21.61 -24.73 -12.35
N ILE A 270 -20.86 -23.91 -13.11
CA ILE A 270 -20.93 -23.92 -14.57
C ILE A 270 -20.61 -25.33 -15.11
N ARG A 271 -19.54 -25.94 -14.62
CA ARG A 271 -19.18 -27.33 -15.02
C ARG A 271 -20.23 -28.35 -14.66
N GLN A 272 -20.84 -28.25 -13.48
CA GLN A 272 -21.92 -29.19 -13.08
C GLN A 272 -23.16 -29.00 -13.92
N LEU A 273 -23.53 -27.78 -14.28
CA LEU A 273 -24.64 -27.50 -15.17
C LEU A 273 -24.38 -28.02 -16.57
N ASP A 274 -23.17 -27.81 -17.12
CA ASP A 274 -22.77 -28.36 -18.42
C ASP A 274 -22.84 -29.89 -18.45
N GLN A 275 -22.40 -30.55 -17.38
CA GLN A 275 -22.44 -32.03 -17.30
C GLN A 275 -23.83 -32.59 -17.18
N ARG A 276 -24.74 -31.90 -16.51
CA ARG A 276 -26.07 -32.42 -16.21
C ARG A 276 -27.12 -32.06 -17.26
N PHE A 277 -27.04 -30.84 -17.79
CA PHE A 277 -28.07 -30.29 -18.67
C PHE A 277 -27.58 -29.97 -20.09
N GLY A 278 -26.28 -30.24 -20.37
CA GLY A 278 -25.64 -29.83 -21.62
C GLY A 278 -25.11 -28.38 -21.55
N GLN A 279 -24.64 -27.88 -22.69
CA GLN A 279 -23.97 -26.56 -22.75
C GLN A 279 -24.84 -25.46 -22.14
N VAL A 280 -24.31 -24.80 -21.09
CA VAL A 280 -25.02 -23.70 -20.41
C VAL A 280 -25.11 -22.48 -21.35
N PRO A 281 -26.32 -21.95 -21.58
CA PRO A 281 -26.51 -20.77 -22.43
C PRO A 281 -25.71 -19.55 -21.94
N GLU A 282 -25.14 -18.79 -22.85
CA GLU A 282 -24.29 -17.61 -22.54
C GLU A 282 -24.98 -16.60 -21.60
N PRO A 283 -26.28 -16.26 -21.76
CA PRO A 283 -26.96 -15.35 -20.82
C PRO A 283 -27.01 -15.88 -19.38
N LEU A 284 -27.02 -17.19 -19.18
CA LEU A 284 -27.02 -17.81 -17.86
C LEU A 284 -25.61 -17.81 -17.24
N GLN A 285 -24.57 -18.01 -18.07
CA GLN A 285 -23.17 -17.88 -17.62
C GLN A 285 -22.89 -16.46 -17.14
N GLU A 286 -23.35 -15.43 -17.86
CA GLU A 286 -23.21 -14.02 -17.47
C GLU A 286 -23.92 -13.72 -16.14
N ARG A 287 -25.13 -14.26 -15.95
CA ARG A 287 -25.86 -14.10 -14.67
C ARG A 287 -25.14 -14.75 -13.51
N LEU A 288 -24.62 -15.96 -13.69
CA LEU A 288 -23.81 -16.64 -12.68
C LEU A 288 -22.52 -15.86 -12.39
N ALA A 289 -21.91 -15.26 -13.42
CA ALA A 289 -20.74 -14.42 -13.29
C ALA A 289 -21.02 -13.14 -12.46
N ALA A 290 -22.22 -12.59 -12.54
CA ALA A 290 -22.64 -11.40 -11.79
C ALA A 290 -22.90 -11.68 -10.29
N ILE A 291 -23.08 -12.94 -9.88
CA ILE A 291 -23.31 -13.30 -8.47
C ILE A 291 -21.98 -13.27 -7.71
N ARG A 292 -21.78 -12.26 -6.87
CA ARG A 292 -20.60 -12.13 -6.01
C ARG A 292 -20.74 -12.83 -4.64
N SER A 293 -21.97 -13.15 -4.22
CA SER A 293 -22.24 -13.75 -2.92
C SER A 293 -21.99 -15.25 -2.92
N PHE A 294 -21.02 -15.70 -2.10
CA PHE A 294 -20.76 -17.13 -1.86
C PHE A 294 -22.01 -17.87 -1.40
N ASP A 295 -22.79 -17.29 -0.49
CA ASP A 295 -24.01 -17.91 0.07
C ASP A 295 -25.08 -18.12 -1.02
N LYS A 296 -25.24 -17.18 -1.97
CA LYS A 296 -26.16 -17.33 -3.11
C LYS A 296 -25.69 -18.41 -4.06
N LEU A 297 -24.41 -18.47 -4.38
CA LEU A 297 -23.83 -19.53 -5.22
C LEU A 297 -23.98 -20.91 -4.57
N SER A 298 -23.76 -21.00 -3.25
CA SER A 298 -23.91 -22.23 -2.48
C SER A 298 -25.37 -22.72 -2.46
N ALA A 299 -26.34 -21.80 -2.35
CA ALA A 299 -27.76 -22.14 -2.43
C ALA A 299 -28.14 -22.68 -3.83
N ILE A 300 -27.59 -22.10 -4.90
CA ILE A 300 -27.77 -22.60 -6.26
C ILE A 300 -27.17 -24.01 -6.42
N ALA A 301 -25.97 -24.23 -5.87
CA ALA A 301 -25.27 -25.51 -5.89
C ALA A 301 -26.14 -26.63 -5.24
N GLY A 302 -26.73 -26.33 -4.08
CA GLY A 302 -27.63 -27.28 -3.41
C GLY A 302 -28.84 -27.69 -4.27
N ARG A 303 -29.40 -26.70 -4.98
CA ARG A 303 -30.60 -26.95 -5.83
C ARG A 303 -30.31 -27.68 -7.14
N ILE A 304 -29.08 -27.62 -7.65
CA ILE A 304 -28.75 -28.32 -8.93
C ILE A 304 -29.08 -29.79 -8.88
N LEU A 305 -28.97 -30.46 -7.73
CA LEU A 305 -29.26 -31.88 -7.59
C LEU A 305 -30.75 -32.18 -7.55
N GLU A 306 -31.60 -31.22 -7.22
CA GLU A 306 -33.04 -31.39 -6.99
C GLU A 306 -33.88 -31.04 -8.23
N VAL A 307 -33.40 -30.15 -9.10
CA VAL A 307 -34.15 -29.69 -10.28
C VAL A 307 -33.99 -30.62 -11.48
N GLN A 308 -35.02 -30.67 -12.33
CA GLN A 308 -35.02 -31.49 -13.54
C GLN A 308 -34.65 -30.71 -14.81
N SER A 309 -34.71 -29.38 -14.76
CA SER A 309 -34.29 -28.53 -15.87
C SER A 309 -33.55 -27.26 -15.35
N ILE A 310 -32.84 -26.60 -16.26
CA ILE A 310 -32.06 -25.39 -15.94
C ILE A 310 -32.96 -24.18 -15.57
N GLU A 311 -34.17 -24.15 -16.14
CA GLU A 311 -35.16 -23.11 -15.91
C GLU A 311 -35.70 -23.13 -14.48
N GLU A 312 -35.79 -24.33 -13.86
CA GLU A 312 -36.26 -24.51 -12.48
C GLU A 312 -35.30 -23.93 -11.43
N LEU A 313 -34.05 -23.60 -11.80
CA LEU A 313 -33.12 -22.91 -10.93
C LEU A 313 -33.55 -21.46 -10.63
N GLY A 314 -34.52 -20.92 -11.39
CA GLY A 314 -35.05 -19.58 -11.19
C GLY A 314 -34.05 -18.47 -11.50
N LEU A 315 -33.06 -18.77 -12.33
CA LEU A 315 -32.06 -17.81 -12.82
C LEU A 315 -32.51 -17.11 -14.12
N GLY A 316 -33.78 -17.38 -14.54
CA GLY A 316 -34.44 -16.84 -15.70
C GLY A 316 -35.53 -15.84 -15.30
N GLY A 317 -35.21 -14.56 -15.22
CA GLY A 317 -36.15 -13.47 -14.97
C GLY A 317 -35.43 -12.15 -15.15
#